data_e8929d6ee9c572918e6cd4207c001efc
#
_entry.id   e8929d6ee9c572918e6cd4207c001efc
#
_cell.length_a   1.000
_cell.length_b   1.000
_cell.length_c   1.000
_cell.angle_alpha   90.00
_cell.angle_beta   90.00
_cell.angle_gamma   90.00
#
_symmetry.space_group_name_H-M   'P 1'
#
loop_
_entity.id
_entity.type
_entity.pdbx_description
1 polymer ?
#
loop_
_entity_poly.entity_id
_entity_poly.type
_entity_poly.pdbx_seq_one_letter_code
_entity_poly.pdbx_strand_id
1 'polypeptide(L)'
;IQMIVAEVGEDSRIEPKAVQPELSQCVGRGLQDQRFQPCIHHFPAPGGDLDGTGEVVSGIIVMREGQNALDVIERVKAKIKAIEPGLPSGVQIVPIYDRSDLIQRAISNMKSTLVEVLITVSLVILIFLWHFPSAIIPVITIPVAVLISFIPFRMMGVTANIMSLGGIIIAVGALVDAAIGMVEQVHKKLEKWQASGRLEDYQEVVVKAVKEVAGPSFFALLVIAVSFLPVLTLESVEGRMFKPLAYTKNLAMIVAAVLAITLDPALRLLFTHVQNFNFRPPWLCRITNAVAVGTISPEEKHPISRRLIRFYEPLVTWSLRRQWWVIGGALALVLVTLPVYSQLGSEFMPPLEEGSILYMPSTMPGISITEAQKLLQVTDRIIKGFPEVDRVLGKAGRAETSTDPAPLSMLETVITLKPKSAWRPNMTQEKLIHEMNEALQLPGLANGWTMPIKGRIEMLSTGLRTPVGIKISGADVNTIEQIGTQIESILPAVKGTRSVFAERTGSGYFLDFDWNRQELARYGLSIAEVQAVISSAIGGENVTTTVEGRERYNVNVRYQRDFRSDLSALERVLVPAADGKRQIPLGRLASIKTASGPAMIRNEDGLLT
;
A
#
# COMPACT_ATOMS: atom_id res chain seq x y z
N ILE A 1 8.49 3.94 -1.11
CA ILE A 1 9.87 3.44 -0.90
C ILE A 1 10.19 2.49 -2.04
N GLN A 2 11.23 2.76 -2.78
CA GLN A 2 11.73 1.89 -3.85
C GLN A 2 13.10 1.39 -3.43
N MET A 3 13.32 0.08 -3.47
CA MET A 3 14.63 -0.53 -3.23
C MET A 3 15.33 -0.78 -4.56
N ILE A 4 16.59 -0.42 -4.64
CA ILE A 4 17.46 -0.64 -5.80
C ILE A 4 18.68 -1.38 -5.28
N VAL A 5 19.03 -2.47 -5.94
CA VAL A 5 20.21 -3.29 -5.62
C VAL A 5 21.22 -3.16 -6.75
N ALA A 6 22.47 -2.97 -6.40
CA ALA A 6 23.57 -3.10 -7.34
C ALA A 6 24.17 -4.52 -7.19
N GLU A 7 24.09 -5.32 -8.23
CA GLU A 7 24.68 -6.65 -8.30
C GLU A 7 26.10 -6.51 -8.88
N VAL A 8 27.07 -7.08 -8.17
CA VAL A 8 28.46 -7.19 -8.65
C VAL A 8 28.64 -8.63 -9.17
N GLY A 9 28.90 -8.79 -10.46
CA GLY A 9 29.10 -10.10 -11.07
C GLY A 9 30.28 -10.87 -10.46
N GLU A 10 30.18 -12.20 -10.46
CA GLU A 10 31.10 -13.14 -9.79
C GLU A 10 32.60 -13.00 -10.16
N ASP A 11 32.94 -12.35 -11.28
CA ASP A 11 34.33 -12.28 -11.78
C ASP A 11 35.10 -11.00 -11.41
N SER A 12 34.47 -10.04 -10.76
CA SER A 12 35.12 -8.81 -10.34
C SER A 12 35.19 -8.74 -8.82
N ARG A 13 36.34 -9.11 -8.25
CA ARG A 13 36.71 -8.70 -6.88
C ARG A 13 36.96 -7.19 -6.84
N ILE A 14 35.93 -6.42 -7.17
CA ILE A 14 35.93 -4.98 -6.93
C ILE A 14 35.63 -4.83 -5.43
N GLU A 15 36.61 -4.34 -4.69
CA GLU A 15 36.37 -4.00 -3.27
C GLU A 15 35.12 -3.13 -3.19
N PRO A 16 34.17 -3.38 -2.28
CA PRO A 16 32.94 -2.60 -2.13
C PRO A 16 33.16 -1.10 -1.99
N LYS A 17 34.34 -0.71 -1.57
CA LYS A 17 34.78 0.70 -1.43
C LYS A 17 34.90 1.46 -2.76
N ALA A 18 35.13 0.78 -3.89
CA ALA A 18 35.33 1.46 -5.18
C ALA A 18 34.01 1.82 -5.88
N VAL A 19 32.92 1.12 -5.57
CA VAL A 19 31.60 1.32 -6.21
C VAL A 19 30.78 2.39 -5.48
N GLN A 20 30.95 2.54 -4.18
CA GLN A 20 30.19 3.47 -3.35
C GLN A 20 30.35 4.96 -3.71
N PRO A 21 31.56 5.50 -3.94
CA PRO A 21 31.74 6.91 -4.27
C PRO A 21 31.12 7.29 -5.63
N GLU A 22 31.22 6.41 -6.61
CA GLU A 22 30.73 6.71 -7.96
C GLU A 22 29.21 6.72 -8.07
N LEU A 23 28.52 5.79 -7.42
CA LEU A 23 27.05 5.76 -7.38
C LEU A 23 26.47 6.97 -6.66
N SER A 24 27.06 7.38 -5.53
CA SER A 24 26.61 8.55 -4.80
C SER A 24 26.92 9.85 -5.54
N GLN A 25 28.07 9.95 -6.22
CA GLN A 25 28.45 11.10 -7.06
C GLN A 25 27.55 11.23 -8.28
N CYS A 26 27.20 10.12 -8.95
CA CYS A 26 26.33 10.15 -10.12
C CYS A 26 24.93 10.64 -9.79
N VAL A 27 24.35 10.22 -8.67
CA VAL A 27 23.02 10.67 -8.23
C VAL A 27 23.05 12.12 -7.73
N GLY A 28 24.16 12.57 -7.13
CA GLY A 28 24.32 13.94 -6.62
C GLY A 28 24.58 15.02 -7.67
N ARG A 29 25.35 14.74 -8.73
CA ARG A 29 25.78 15.73 -9.71
C ARG A 29 24.74 16.17 -10.74
N GLY A 30 23.67 15.42 -10.92
CA GLY A 30 22.70 15.69 -11.97
C GLY A 30 21.48 16.51 -11.58
N LEU A 31 21.38 16.96 -10.34
CA LEU A 31 20.18 17.61 -9.81
C LEU A 31 20.47 19.03 -9.34
N GLN A 32 20.78 19.93 -10.28
CA GLN A 32 20.80 21.39 -10.01
C GLN A 32 19.39 21.98 -9.84
N ASP A 33 18.34 21.20 -10.03
CA ASP A 33 16.99 21.63 -9.66
C ASP A 33 16.85 21.51 -8.13
N GLN A 34 16.89 22.65 -7.46
CA GLN A 34 16.86 22.75 -5.98
C GLN A 34 15.60 22.15 -5.33
N ARG A 35 14.63 21.67 -6.12
CA ARG A 35 13.36 21.11 -5.64
C ARG A 35 13.37 19.60 -5.47
N PHE A 36 14.40 18.90 -5.99
CA PHE A 36 14.42 17.45 -5.96
C PHE A 36 15.77 16.91 -5.48
N GLN A 37 15.85 16.52 -4.22
CA GLN A 37 16.93 15.71 -3.66
C GLN A 37 16.34 14.43 -3.08
N PRO A 38 16.38 13.29 -3.80
CA PRO A 38 16.08 12.01 -3.18
C PRO A 38 17.15 11.74 -2.12
N CYS A 39 16.74 11.39 -0.92
CA CYS A 39 17.66 10.85 0.08
C CYS A 39 17.92 9.39 -0.29
N ILE A 40 19.12 9.09 -0.77
CA ILE A 40 19.59 7.71 -0.95
C ILE A 40 20.30 7.35 0.35
N HIS A 41 19.74 6.39 1.06
CA HIS A 41 20.39 5.80 2.21
C HIS A 41 21.14 4.54 1.74
N HIS A 42 22.46 4.57 1.88
CA HIS A 42 23.29 3.41 1.64
C HIS A 42 23.18 2.42 2.80
N PHE A 43 23.27 1.14 2.49
CA PHE A 43 23.49 0.10 3.46
C PHE A 43 24.98 -0.29 3.43
N PRO A 44 25.84 0.26 4.24
CA PRO A 44 27.17 -0.27 4.44
C PRO A 44 27.15 -1.37 5.50
N ALA A 45 26.02 -2.03 5.74
CA ALA A 45 25.97 -3.14 6.67
C ALA A 45 26.11 -4.46 5.91
N PRO A 46 27.01 -5.34 6.32
CA PRO A 46 27.07 -6.69 5.82
C PRO A 46 25.75 -7.40 6.19
N GLY A 47 24.82 -7.57 5.25
CA GLY A 47 23.55 -8.18 5.58
C GLY A 47 22.49 -8.12 4.49
N GLY A 48 22.80 -7.67 3.29
CA GLY A 48 21.90 -7.80 2.13
C GLY A 48 22.20 -9.07 1.35
N ASP A 49 21.18 -9.81 0.93
CA ASP A 49 21.30 -10.96 0.03
C ASP A 49 20.32 -10.80 -1.13
N LEU A 50 20.76 -11.17 -2.34
CA LEU A 50 19.92 -11.19 -3.54
C LEU A 50 19.81 -12.62 -4.07
N ASP A 51 18.60 -13.13 -4.15
CA ASP A 51 18.27 -14.44 -4.72
C ASP A 51 19.03 -15.62 -4.07
N GLY A 52 19.59 -15.48 -2.85
CA GLY A 52 20.40 -16.48 -2.17
C GLY A 52 21.84 -16.59 -2.72
N THR A 53 22.31 -15.60 -3.47
CA THR A 53 23.64 -15.62 -4.10
C THR A 53 24.75 -15.04 -3.25
N GLY A 54 24.40 -14.23 -2.24
CA GLY A 54 25.35 -13.65 -1.31
C GLY A 54 25.19 -12.15 -1.13
N GLU A 55 26.22 -11.52 -0.58
CA GLU A 55 26.19 -10.13 -0.17
C GLU A 55 26.04 -9.16 -1.35
N VAL A 56 25.09 -8.25 -1.22
CA VAL A 56 24.81 -7.19 -2.20
C VAL A 56 24.69 -5.83 -1.55
N VAL A 57 25.03 -4.79 -2.30
CA VAL A 57 24.80 -3.40 -1.88
C VAL A 57 23.40 -2.99 -2.31
N SER A 58 22.59 -2.55 -1.36
CA SER A 58 21.22 -2.09 -1.64
C SER A 58 21.02 -0.64 -1.27
N GLY A 59 20.14 0.04 -2.01
CA GLY A 59 19.75 1.43 -1.77
C GLY A 59 18.24 1.56 -1.59
N ILE A 60 17.81 2.37 -0.63
CA ILE A 60 16.40 2.71 -0.42
C ILE A 60 16.18 4.16 -0.80
N ILE A 61 15.26 4.40 -1.73
CA ILE A 61 14.86 5.74 -2.12
C ILE A 61 13.61 6.12 -1.35
N VAL A 62 13.72 7.16 -0.53
CA VAL A 62 12.62 7.68 0.28
C VAL A 62 12.06 8.93 -0.38
N MET A 63 10.76 8.91 -0.63
CA MET A 63 10.02 10.06 -1.17
C MET A 63 9.77 11.09 -0.08
N ARG A 64 9.90 12.38 -0.40
CA ARG A 64 9.51 13.47 0.50
C ARG A 64 7.99 13.53 0.66
N GLU A 65 7.55 13.98 1.82
CA GLU A 65 6.13 14.21 2.08
C GLU A 65 5.53 15.21 1.08
N GLY A 66 4.28 14.96 0.66
CA GLY A 66 3.55 15.79 -0.30
C GLY A 66 3.91 15.59 -1.78
N GLN A 67 4.88 14.74 -2.11
CA GLN A 67 5.21 14.44 -3.50
C GLN A 67 4.34 13.31 -4.07
N ASN A 68 4.13 13.31 -5.40
CA ASN A 68 3.44 12.22 -6.08
C ASN A 68 4.39 11.01 -6.25
N ALA A 69 3.98 9.85 -5.74
CA ALA A 69 4.82 8.66 -5.73
C ALA A 69 5.19 8.18 -7.15
N LEU A 70 4.21 8.12 -8.07
CA LEU A 70 4.45 7.65 -9.43
C LEU A 70 5.42 8.55 -10.19
N ASP A 71 5.22 9.87 -10.11
CA ASP A 71 6.08 10.86 -10.75
C ASP A 71 7.52 10.82 -10.20
N VAL A 72 7.69 10.62 -8.89
CA VAL A 72 9.02 10.44 -8.28
C VAL A 72 9.67 9.16 -8.78
N ILE A 73 8.95 8.04 -8.81
CA ILE A 73 9.46 6.75 -9.28
C ILE A 73 9.90 6.84 -10.75
N GLU A 74 9.10 7.45 -11.61
CA GLU A 74 9.43 7.61 -13.03
C GLU A 74 10.69 8.47 -13.24
N ARG A 75 10.82 9.57 -12.49
CA ARG A 75 12.03 10.41 -12.52
C ARG A 75 13.26 9.65 -12.02
N VAL A 76 13.11 8.83 -10.98
CA VAL A 76 14.20 7.98 -10.48
C VAL A 76 14.61 6.94 -11.54
N LYS A 77 13.66 6.23 -12.15
CA LYS A 77 13.95 5.28 -13.24
C LYS A 77 14.66 5.93 -14.41
N ALA A 78 14.20 7.10 -14.83
CA ALA A 78 14.86 7.86 -15.89
C ALA A 78 16.30 8.25 -15.51
N LYS A 79 16.55 8.62 -14.25
CA LYS A 79 17.88 8.94 -13.78
C LYS A 79 18.79 7.72 -13.69
N ILE A 80 18.28 6.57 -13.21
CA ILE A 80 19.02 5.30 -13.19
C ILE A 80 19.46 4.93 -14.60
N LYS A 81 18.55 4.96 -15.59
CA LYS A 81 18.86 4.69 -16.99
C LYS A 81 19.92 5.63 -17.56
N ALA A 82 19.95 6.88 -17.12
CA ALA A 82 20.96 7.85 -17.53
C ALA A 82 22.34 7.61 -16.91
N ILE A 83 22.40 6.95 -15.74
CA ILE A 83 23.63 6.62 -15.01
C ILE A 83 24.19 5.27 -15.47
N GLU A 84 23.34 4.33 -15.86
CA GLU A 84 23.68 2.95 -16.22
C GLU A 84 24.89 2.83 -17.17
N PRO A 85 25.04 3.65 -18.24
CA PRO A 85 26.20 3.59 -19.11
C PRO A 85 27.53 4.00 -18.47
N GLY A 86 27.49 4.68 -17.33
CA GLY A 86 28.67 5.12 -16.58
C GLY A 86 29.08 4.19 -15.44
N LEU A 87 28.36 3.08 -15.25
CA LEU A 87 28.69 2.10 -14.23
C LEU A 87 29.95 1.29 -14.62
N PRO A 88 30.75 0.84 -13.63
CA PRO A 88 31.83 -0.08 -13.88
C PRO A 88 31.35 -1.37 -14.56
N SER A 89 32.23 -2.01 -15.34
CA SER A 89 31.90 -3.29 -15.99
C SER A 89 31.57 -4.35 -14.94
N GLY A 90 30.42 -5.06 -15.14
CA GLY A 90 29.95 -6.08 -14.21
C GLY A 90 29.05 -5.56 -13.08
N VAL A 91 28.80 -4.25 -12.99
CA VAL A 91 27.86 -3.66 -12.03
C VAL A 91 26.53 -3.39 -12.72
N GLN A 92 25.43 -3.88 -12.14
CA GLN A 92 24.06 -3.65 -12.61
C GLN A 92 23.20 -3.10 -11.49
N ILE A 93 22.29 -2.20 -11.83
CA ILE A 93 21.27 -1.72 -10.89
C ILE A 93 19.98 -2.50 -11.15
N VAL A 94 19.57 -3.30 -10.16
CA VAL A 94 18.39 -4.15 -10.26
C VAL A 94 17.27 -3.58 -9.38
N PRO A 95 16.14 -3.14 -9.94
CA PRO A 95 14.99 -2.74 -9.15
C PRO A 95 14.31 -3.97 -8.55
N ILE A 96 14.15 -4.00 -7.23
CA ILE A 96 13.54 -5.11 -6.51
C ILE A 96 12.10 -4.79 -6.12
N TYR A 97 11.86 -3.69 -5.44
CA TYR A 97 10.53 -3.30 -4.99
C TYR A 97 10.13 -1.96 -5.58
N ASP A 98 9.22 -2.02 -6.52
CA ASP A 98 8.70 -0.88 -7.25
C ASP A 98 7.18 -0.79 -7.12
N ARG A 99 6.69 0.28 -6.51
CA ARG A 99 5.25 0.52 -6.35
C ARG A 99 4.56 1.01 -7.63
N SER A 100 5.30 1.39 -8.65
CA SER A 100 4.70 1.90 -9.89
C SER A 100 3.78 0.87 -10.53
N ASP A 101 4.15 -0.41 -10.52
CA ASP A 101 3.34 -1.49 -11.08
C ASP A 101 2.01 -1.67 -10.34
N LEU A 102 2.02 -1.57 -9.01
CA LEU A 102 0.80 -1.63 -8.21
C LEU A 102 -0.11 -0.43 -8.51
N ILE A 103 0.47 0.78 -8.53
CA ILE A 103 -0.25 2.02 -8.83
C ILE A 103 -0.84 1.98 -10.25
N GLN A 104 -0.04 1.58 -11.25
CA GLN A 104 -0.47 1.52 -12.64
C GLN A 104 -1.54 0.45 -12.86
N ARG A 105 -1.40 -0.75 -12.26
CA ARG A 105 -2.43 -1.79 -12.31
C ARG A 105 -3.74 -1.31 -11.68
N ALA A 106 -3.68 -0.67 -10.52
CA ALA A 106 -4.86 -0.13 -9.86
C ALA A 106 -5.55 0.94 -10.71
N ILE A 107 -4.79 1.88 -11.28
CA ILE A 107 -5.32 2.92 -12.17
C ILE A 107 -5.88 2.31 -13.45
N SER A 108 -5.20 1.34 -14.06
CA SER A 108 -5.65 0.66 -15.27
C SER A 108 -6.95 -0.11 -15.04
N ASN A 109 -7.05 -0.87 -13.95
CA ASN A 109 -8.28 -1.57 -13.59
C ASN A 109 -9.44 -0.59 -13.37
N MET A 110 -9.20 0.52 -12.68
CA MET A 110 -10.23 1.54 -12.47
C MET A 110 -10.67 2.20 -13.78
N LYS A 111 -9.74 2.48 -14.69
CA LYS A 111 -10.07 2.99 -16.04
C LYS A 111 -10.88 1.98 -16.84
N SER A 112 -10.50 0.71 -16.83
CA SER A 112 -11.23 -0.38 -17.49
C SER A 112 -12.65 -0.49 -16.93
N THR A 113 -12.79 -0.55 -15.60
CA THR A 113 -14.10 -0.59 -14.94
C THR A 113 -14.96 0.63 -15.27
N LEU A 114 -14.38 1.83 -15.31
CA LEU A 114 -15.10 3.04 -15.69
C LEU A 114 -15.63 2.95 -17.13
N VAL A 115 -14.82 2.47 -18.07
CA VAL A 115 -15.24 2.26 -19.47
C VAL A 115 -16.32 1.18 -19.56
N GLU A 116 -16.17 0.06 -18.86
CA GLU A 116 -17.17 -1.01 -18.79
C GLU A 116 -18.52 -0.50 -18.25
N VAL A 117 -18.50 0.27 -17.18
CA VAL A 117 -19.71 0.89 -16.61
C VAL A 117 -20.36 1.82 -17.63
N LEU A 118 -19.58 2.70 -18.28
CA LEU A 118 -20.11 3.61 -19.32
C LEU A 118 -20.72 2.86 -20.50
N ILE A 119 -20.07 1.81 -20.99
CA ILE A 119 -20.58 0.97 -22.09
C ILE A 119 -21.87 0.25 -21.66
N THR A 120 -21.85 -0.40 -20.50
CA THR A 120 -23.00 -1.17 -19.97
C THR A 120 -24.20 -0.26 -19.78
N VAL A 121 -24.02 0.88 -19.14
CA VAL A 121 -25.07 1.89 -18.92
C VAL A 121 -25.62 2.39 -20.25
N SER A 122 -24.74 2.74 -21.20
CA SER A 122 -25.14 3.21 -22.52
C SER A 122 -25.98 2.17 -23.27
N LEU A 123 -25.57 0.91 -23.19
CA LEU A 123 -26.27 -0.21 -23.82
C LEU A 123 -27.65 -0.46 -23.17
N VAL A 124 -27.72 -0.42 -21.84
CA VAL A 124 -28.99 -0.55 -21.11
C VAL A 124 -29.94 0.57 -21.47
N ILE A 125 -29.48 1.82 -21.48
CA ILE A 125 -30.29 2.99 -21.86
C ILE A 125 -30.81 2.84 -23.31
N LEU A 126 -29.96 2.41 -24.24
CA LEU A 126 -30.33 2.18 -25.62
C LEU A 126 -31.40 1.09 -25.76
N ILE A 127 -31.26 -0.03 -25.03
CA ILE A 127 -32.18 -1.14 -25.04
C ILE A 127 -33.54 -0.72 -24.49
N PHE A 128 -33.62 0.00 -23.39
CA PHE A 128 -34.89 0.32 -22.72
C PHE A 128 -35.59 1.52 -23.35
N LEU A 129 -34.88 2.53 -23.80
CA LEU A 129 -35.49 3.69 -24.46
C LEU A 129 -35.89 3.44 -25.90
N TRP A 130 -35.24 2.47 -26.58
CA TRP A 130 -35.43 2.17 -28.01
C TRP A 130 -35.56 3.41 -28.90
N HIS A 131 -34.95 4.49 -28.47
CA HIS A 131 -34.92 5.76 -29.18
C HIS A 131 -33.49 6.32 -29.13
N PHE A 132 -32.75 6.11 -30.22
CA PHE A 132 -31.32 6.45 -30.29
C PHE A 132 -31.00 7.91 -29.94
N PRO A 133 -31.75 8.94 -30.45
CA PRO A 133 -31.48 10.32 -30.12
C PRO A 133 -31.61 10.64 -28.63
N SER A 134 -32.54 9.99 -27.95
CA SER A 134 -32.70 10.14 -26.48
C SER A 134 -31.63 9.43 -25.69
N ALA A 135 -31.18 8.27 -26.19
CA ALA A 135 -30.15 7.48 -25.52
C ALA A 135 -28.75 8.12 -25.59
N ILE A 136 -28.45 8.86 -26.68
CA ILE A 136 -27.15 9.49 -26.86
C ILE A 136 -26.88 10.62 -25.85
N ILE A 137 -27.92 11.24 -25.29
CA ILE A 137 -27.80 12.36 -24.35
C ILE A 137 -27.08 11.94 -23.07
N PRO A 138 -27.54 10.94 -22.30
CA PRO A 138 -26.82 10.44 -21.14
C PRO A 138 -25.43 9.90 -21.49
N VAL A 139 -25.30 9.25 -22.66
CA VAL A 139 -24.00 8.74 -23.15
C VAL A 139 -22.96 9.84 -23.33
N ILE A 140 -23.38 11.05 -23.66
CA ILE A 140 -22.51 12.23 -23.76
C ILE A 140 -22.38 12.92 -22.39
N THR A 141 -23.48 13.14 -21.69
CA THR A 141 -23.48 13.93 -20.45
C THR A 141 -22.66 13.28 -19.34
N ILE A 142 -22.70 11.95 -19.19
CA ILE A 142 -21.98 11.25 -18.13
C ILE A 142 -20.45 11.40 -18.30
N PRO A 143 -19.81 11.08 -19.44
CA PRO A 143 -18.39 11.32 -19.63
C PRO A 143 -17.99 12.79 -19.49
N VAL A 144 -18.81 13.73 -19.97
CA VAL A 144 -18.57 15.16 -19.83
C VAL A 144 -18.59 15.59 -18.36
N ALA A 145 -19.55 15.09 -17.58
CA ALA A 145 -19.62 15.34 -16.13
C ALA A 145 -18.36 14.84 -15.42
N VAL A 146 -17.91 13.63 -15.72
CA VAL A 146 -16.68 13.06 -15.18
C VAL A 146 -15.46 13.90 -15.57
N LEU A 147 -15.33 14.31 -16.83
CA LEU A 147 -14.19 15.10 -17.29
C LEU A 147 -14.17 16.50 -16.64
N ILE A 148 -15.31 17.17 -16.55
CA ILE A 148 -15.41 18.49 -15.90
C ILE A 148 -15.09 18.38 -14.41
N SER A 149 -15.45 17.29 -13.75
CA SER A 149 -15.17 17.09 -12.32
C SER A 149 -13.66 17.06 -11.99
N PHE A 150 -12.79 16.76 -12.97
CA PHE A 150 -11.33 16.86 -12.75
C PHE A 150 -10.83 18.30 -12.54
N ILE A 151 -11.58 19.32 -12.98
CA ILE A 151 -11.21 20.72 -12.76
C ILE A 151 -11.19 21.06 -11.26
N PRO A 152 -12.31 20.92 -10.51
CA PRO A 152 -12.30 21.15 -9.08
C PRO A 152 -11.38 20.16 -8.33
N PHE A 153 -11.17 18.92 -8.79
CA PHE A 153 -10.22 18.00 -8.16
C PHE A 153 -8.81 18.59 -8.19
N ARG A 154 -8.37 19.12 -9.32
CA ARG A 154 -7.06 19.77 -9.45
C ARG A 154 -6.95 21.00 -8.54
N MET A 155 -8.00 21.82 -8.46
CA MET A 155 -8.01 23.02 -7.60
C MET A 155 -7.90 22.68 -6.11
N MET A 156 -8.47 21.55 -5.69
CA MET A 156 -8.41 21.06 -4.31
C MET A 156 -7.18 20.18 -4.02
N GLY A 157 -6.29 19.97 -4.99
CA GLY A 157 -5.11 19.12 -4.82
C GLY A 157 -5.42 17.62 -4.67
N VAL A 158 -6.61 17.17 -5.06
CA VAL A 158 -6.98 15.75 -5.01
C VAL A 158 -6.23 14.99 -6.10
N THR A 159 -5.45 13.99 -5.69
CA THR A 159 -4.68 13.14 -6.61
C THR A 159 -5.53 11.98 -7.15
N ALA A 160 -5.18 11.50 -8.35
CA ALA A 160 -5.78 10.29 -8.90
C ALA A 160 -5.24 9.05 -8.15
N ASN A 161 -6.01 8.54 -7.21
CA ASN A 161 -5.71 7.34 -6.44
C ASN A 161 -6.93 6.39 -6.45
N ILE A 162 -6.78 5.19 -5.92
CA ILE A 162 -7.85 4.16 -5.91
C ILE A 162 -9.13 4.70 -5.29
N MET A 163 -9.03 5.44 -4.19
CA MET A 163 -10.18 5.98 -3.49
C MET A 163 -10.87 7.10 -4.27
N SER A 164 -10.09 8.02 -4.86
CA SER A 164 -10.66 9.10 -5.68
C SER A 164 -11.32 8.59 -6.96
N LEU A 165 -10.70 7.61 -7.64
CA LEU A 165 -11.30 6.97 -8.82
C LEU A 165 -12.53 6.13 -8.46
N GLY A 166 -12.48 5.42 -7.32
CA GLY A 166 -13.65 4.72 -6.75
C GLY A 166 -14.81 5.67 -6.47
N GLY A 167 -14.53 6.85 -5.94
CA GLY A 167 -15.54 7.91 -5.75
C GLY A 167 -16.21 8.35 -7.04
N ILE A 168 -15.45 8.45 -8.14
CA ILE A 168 -16.00 8.76 -9.48
C ILE A 168 -16.92 7.62 -9.96
N ILE A 169 -16.50 6.36 -9.84
CA ILE A 169 -17.30 5.20 -10.25
C ILE A 169 -18.65 5.17 -9.50
N ILE A 170 -18.62 5.42 -8.19
CA ILE A 170 -19.84 5.51 -7.38
C ILE A 170 -20.72 6.69 -7.83
N ALA A 171 -20.10 7.84 -8.15
CA ALA A 171 -20.83 8.98 -8.65
C ALA A 171 -21.50 8.70 -10.00
N VAL A 172 -20.85 7.98 -10.92
CA VAL A 172 -21.42 7.61 -12.22
C VAL A 172 -22.75 6.87 -12.06
N GLY A 173 -22.88 5.94 -11.10
CA GLY A 173 -24.14 5.26 -10.82
C GLY A 173 -25.27 6.25 -10.49
N ALA A 174 -25.03 7.20 -9.59
CA ALA A 174 -26.02 8.21 -9.24
C ALA A 174 -26.32 9.23 -10.37
N LEU A 175 -25.32 9.51 -11.21
CA LEU A 175 -25.45 10.36 -12.39
C LEU A 175 -26.40 9.75 -13.42
N VAL A 176 -26.27 8.44 -13.63
CA VAL A 176 -27.11 7.66 -14.56
C VAL A 176 -28.57 7.79 -14.19
N ASP A 177 -28.89 7.62 -12.91
CA ASP A 177 -30.28 7.68 -12.42
C ASP A 177 -30.91 9.04 -12.69
N ALA A 178 -30.20 10.13 -12.44
CA ALA A 178 -30.68 11.49 -12.69
C ALA A 178 -30.88 11.75 -14.19
N ALA A 179 -29.92 11.32 -15.03
CA ALA A 179 -29.98 11.50 -16.48
C ALA A 179 -31.11 10.66 -17.09
N ILE A 180 -31.30 9.40 -16.65
CA ILE A 180 -32.38 8.53 -17.13
C ILE A 180 -33.74 9.08 -16.74
N GLY A 181 -33.93 9.51 -15.49
CA GLY A 181 -35.18 10.10 -15.02
C GLY A 181 -35.60 11.31 -15.83
N MET A 182 -34.65 12.19 -16.15
CA MET A 182 -34.87 13.35 -17.02
C MET A 182 -35.28 12.93 -18.44
N VAL A 183 -34.54 11.97 -19.04
CA VAL A 183 -34.81 11.46 -20.38
C VAL A 183 -36.17 10.79 -20.46
N GLU A 184 -36.54 9.97 -19.51
CA GLU A 184 -37.82 9.25 -19.44
C GLU A 184 -38.99 10.22 -19.36
N GLN A 185 -38.95 11.20 -18.48
CA GLN A 185 -40.03 12.16 -18.32
C GLN A 185 -40.25 13.01 -19.59
N VAL A 186 -39.15 13.49 -20.19
CA VAL A 186 -39.27 14.22 -21.46
C VAL A 186 -39.82 13.31 -22.55
N HIS A 187 -39.40 12.06 -22.60
CA HIS A 187 -39.93 11.06 -23.54
C HIS A 187 -41.45 10.85 -23.36
N LYS A 188 -41.94 10.69 -22.14
CA LYS A 188 -43.35 10.56 -21.82
C LYS A 188 -44.17 11.81 -22.21
N LYS A 189 -43.61 13.00 -22.04
CA LYS A 189 -44.30 14.24 -22.47
C LYS A 189 -44.34 14.38 -23.99
N LEU A 190 -43.26 14.02 -24.68
CA LEU A 190 -43.23 14.03 -26.14
C LEU A 190 -44.13 12.98 -26.76
N GLU A 191 -44.32 11.81 -26.13
CA GLU A 191 -45.29 10.81 -26.52
C GLU A 191 -46.70 11.36 -26.45
N LYS A 192 -47.10 11.99 -25.33
CA LYS A 192 -48.40 12.64 -25.18
C LYS A 192 -48.61 13.77 -26.18
N TRP A 193 -47.57 14.57 -26.44
CA TRP A 193 -47.61 15.62 -27.44
C TRP A 193 -47.79 15.10 -28.86
N GLN A 194 -47.16 13.97 -29.22
CA GLN A 194 -47.40 13.32 -30.52
C GLN A 194 -48.84 12.75 -30.62
N ALA A 195 -49.37 12.16 -29.52
CA ALA A 195 -50.72 11.62 -29.49
C ALA A 195 -51.80 12.72 -29.57
N SER A 196 -51.53 13.94 -29.06
CA SER A 196 -52.43 15.09 -29.11
C SER A 196 -52.41 15.84 -30.46
N GLY A 197 -51.67 15.33 -31.46
CA GLY A 197 -51.64 15.92 -32.80
C GLY A 197 -50.66 17.10 -32.96
N ARG A 198 -49.66 17.24 -32.03
CA ARG A 198 -48.59 18.29 -32.11
C ARG A 198 -49.11 19.72 -32.01
N LEU A 199 -50.09 19.96 -31.15
CA LEU A 199 -50.79 21.24 -31.00
C LEU A 199 -49.93 22.32 -30.30
N GLU A 200 -49.02 21.93 -29.44
CA GLU A 200 -48.11 22.85 -28.71
C GLU A 200 -46.76 22.93 -29.42
N ASP A 201 -45.99 24.02 -29.15
CA ASP A 201 -44.64 24.13 -29.67
C ASP A 201 -43.71 23.12 -29.02
N TYR A 202 -42.84 22.48 -29.81
CA TYR A 202 -41.92 21.45 -29.36
C TYR A 202 -41.03 21.94 -28.22
N GLN A 203 -40.51 23.18 -28.32
CA GLN A 203 -39.61 23.73 -27.29
C GLN A 203 -40.33 23.95 -25.98
N GLU A 204 -41.58 24.42 -26.01
CA GLU A 204 -42.39 24.60 -24.79
C GLU A 204 -42.67 23.28 -24.08
N VAL A 205 -42.96 22.22 -24.83
CA VAL A 205 -43.21 20.87 -24.24
C VAL A 205 -41.96 20.34 -23.57
N VAL A 206 -40.80 20.47 -24.21
CA VAL A 206 -39.51 20.06 -23.59
C VAL A 206 -39.20 20.89 -22.34
N VAL A 207 -39.38 22.22 -22.38
CA VAL A 207 -39.14 23.10 -21.23
C VAL A 207 -40.08 22.77 -20.06
N LYS A 208 -41.35 22.50 -20.33
CA LYS A 208 -42.33 22.08 -19.32
C LYS A 208 -41.90 20.75 -18.66
N ALA A 209 -41.49 19.76 -19.49
CA ALA A 209 -41.03 18.47 -19.00
C ALA A 209 -39.76 18.58 -18.14
N VAL A 210 -38.79 19.37 -18.58
CA VAL A 210 -37.56 19.62 -17.83
C VAL A 210 -37.85 20.30 -16.49
N LYS A 211 -38.70 21.33 -16.46
CA LYS A 211 -39.08 22.04 -15.22
C LYS A 211 -39.73 21.12 -14.19
N GLU A 212 -40.53 20.11 -14.62
CA GLU A 212 -41.17 19.17 -13.70
C GLU A 212 -40.17 18.25 -13.01
N VAL A 213 -39.06 17.87 -13.68
CA VAL A 213 -38.10 16.87 -13.17
C VAL A 213 -36.82 17.51 -12.61
N ALA A 214 -36.42 18.66 -13.09
CA ALA A 214 -35.19 19.31 -12.68
C ALA A 214 -35.11 19.54 -11.16
N GLY A 215 -36.20 20.00 -10.53
CA GLY A 215 -36.27 20.19 -9.10
C GLY A 215 -36.08 18.89 -8.31
N PRO A 216 -36.96 17.89 -8.48
CA PRO A 216 -36.80 16.58 -7.81
C PRO A 216 -35.43 15.92 -8.04
N SER A 217 -34.91 15.93 -9.26
CA SER A 217 -33.60 15.33 -9.58
C SER A 217 -32.45 16.08 -8.90
N PHE A 218 -32.51 17.41 -8.87
CA PHE A 218 -31.51 18.22 -8.17
C PHE A 218 -31.51 17.91 -6.66
N PHE A 219 -32.69 17.90 -6.02
CA PHE A 219 -32.80 17.58 -4.61
C PHE A 219 -32.38 16.14 -4.29
N ALA A 220 -32.67 15.18 -5.15
CA ALA A 220 -32.22 13.79 -4.99
C ALA A 220 -30.68 13.72 -4.98
N LEU A 221 -30.01 14.34 -5.96
CA LEU A 221 -28.56 14.42 -6.02
C LEU A 221 -27.97 15.15 -4.81
N LEU A 222 -28.61 16.23 -4.36
CA LEU A 222 -28.18 16.99 -3.20
C LEU A 222 -28.27 16.15 -1.91
N VAL A 223 -29.36 15.43 -1.69
CA VAL A 223 -29.54 14.54 -0.53
C VAL A 223 -28.47 13.44 -0.53
N ILE A 224 -28.18 12.82 -1.68
CA ILE A 224 -27.13 11.82 -1.80
C ILE A 224 -25.73 12.45 -1.52
N ALA A 225 -25.47 13.67 -1.97
CA ALA A 225 -24.22 14.37 -1.67
C ALA A 225 -24.10 14.65 -0.17
N VAL A 226 -25.16 15.19 0.46
CA VAL A 226 -25.21 15.49 1.89
C VAL A 226 -25.04 14.22 2.75
N SER A 227 -25.59 13.09 2.33
CA SER A 227 -25.45 11.82 3.05
C SER A 227 -24.00 11.35 3.20
N PHE A 228 -23.09 11.84 2.37
CA PHE A 228 -21.64 11.54 2.43
C PHE A 228 -20.82 12.59 3.20
N LEU A 229 -21.42 13.68 3.69
CA LEU A 229 -20.71 14.66 4.50
C LEU A 229 -20.12 14.08 5.79
N PRO A 230 -20.77 13.13 6.50
CA PRO A 230 -20.18 12.52 7.68
C PRO A 230 -18.84 11.82 7.42
N VAL A 231 -18.58 11.35 6.19
CA VAL A 231 -17.27 10.77 5.82
C VAL A 231 -16.15 11.81 5.91
N LEU A 232 -16.45 13.08 5.73
CA LEU A 232 -15.46 14.15 5.82
C LEU A 232 -15.03 14.45 7.27
N THR A 233 -15.81 14.03 8.27
CA THR A 233 -15.46 14.19 9.69
C THR A 233 -14.54 13.09 10.20
N LEU A 234 -14.32 12.00 9.43
CA LEU A 234 -13.39 10.96 9.78
C LEU A 234 -11.97 11.51 9.95
N GLU A 235 -11.29 11.07 10.99
CA GLU A 235 -9.93 11.49 11.33
C GLU A 235 -8.93 10.32 11.12
N SER A 236 -7.67 10.54 11.47
CA SER A 236 -6.63 9.53 11.47
C SER A 236 -6.47 8.78 10.12
N VAL A 237 -6.33 7.47 10.13
CA VAL A 237 -6.12 6.62 8.95
C VAL A 237 -7.37 6.55 8.09
N GLU A 238 -8.53 6.38 8.71
CA GLU A 238 -9.84 6.31 8.04
C GLU A 238 -10.13 7.60 7.26
N GLY A 239 -9.84 8.75 7.86
CA GLY A 239 -9.99 10.04 7.19
C GLY A 239 -9.09 10.18 5.96
N ARG A 240 -7.83 9.74 6.05
CA ARG A 240 -6.90 9.77 4.91
C ARG A 240 -7.33 8.85 3.76
N MET A 241 -7.99 7.74 4.07
CA MET A 241 -8.50 6.81 3.08
C MET A 241 -9.80 7.29 2.44
N PHE A 242 -10.79 7.69 3.22
CA PHE A 242 -12.14 7.91 2.72
C PHE A 242 -12.45 9.37 2.31
N LYS A 243 -11.74 10.38 2.84
CA LYS A 243 -11.94 11.78 2.41
C LYS A 243 -11.76 11.99 0.90
N PRO A 244 -10.72 11.44 0.24
CA PRO A 244 -10.59 11.56 -1.22
C PRO A 244 -11.80 11.00 -1.98
N LEU A 245 -12.34 9.86 -1.55
CA LEU A 245 -13.54 9.24 -2.13
C LEU A 245 -14.77 10.15 -1.97
N ALA A 246 -14.99 10.69 -0.75
CA ALA A 246 -16.11 11.58 -0.47
C ALA A 246 -16.03 12.89 -1.27
N TYR A 247 -14.84 13.49 -1.34
CA TYR A 247 -14.63 14.70 -2.15
C TYR A 247 -14.92 14.47 -3.63
N THR A 248 -14.35 13.43 -4.21
CA THR A 248 -14.51 13.17 -5.65
C THR A 248 -15.93 12.81 -6.01
N LYS A 249 -16.61 11.99 -5.19
CA LYS A 249 -18.01 11.67 -5.37
C LYS A 249 -18.87 12.93 -5.30
N ASN A 250 -18.77 13.71 -4.22
CA ASN A 250 -19.61 14.88 -4.02
C ASN A 250 -19.38 15.96 -5.09
N LEU A 251 -18.14 16.23 -5.46
CA LEU A 251 -17.83 17.18 -6.53
C LEU A 251 -18.36 16.72 -7.89
N ALA A 252 -18.21 15.45 -8.22
CA ALA A 252 -18.76 14.89 -9.44
C ALA A 252 -20.29 15.00 -9.48
N MET A 253 -20.97 14.78 -8.34
CA MET A 253 -22.42 14.94 -8.23
C MET A 253 -22.88 16.40 -8.34
N ILE A 254 -22.14 17.35 -7.78
CA ILE A 254 -22.44 18.78 -7.93
C ILE A 254 -22.31 19.20 -9.41
N VAL A 255 -21.22 18.80 -10.07
CA VAL A 255 -21.04 19.07 -11.51
C VAL A 255 -22.19 18.47 -12.32
N ALA A 256 -22.57 17.25 -12.00
CA ALA A 256 -23.68 16.58 -12.68
C ALA A 256 -25.02 17.26 -12.46
N ALA A 257 -25.32 17.69 -11.24
CA ALA A 257 -26.54 18.43 -10.95
C ALA A 257 -26.63 19.72 -11.79
N VAL A 258 -25.50 20.42 -11.97
CA VAL A 258 -25.43 21.60 -12.84
C VAL A 258 -25.63 21.20 -14.31
N LEU A 259 -25.02 20.12 -14.78
CA LEU A 259 -25.16 19.68 -16.18
C LEU A 259 -26.56 19.15 -16.48
N ALA A 260 -27.22 18.51 -15.53
CA ALA A 260 -28.59 18.02 -15.68
C ALA A 260 -29.62 19.16 -15.94
N ILE A 261 -29.36 20.35 -15.41
CA ILE A 261 -30.23 21.51 -15.64
C ILE A 261 -29.75 22.43 -16.79
N THR A 262 -28.55 22.24 -17.29
CA THR A 262 -27.95 23.08 -18.37
C THR A 262 -27.72 22.30 -19.65
N LEU A 263 -26.83 21.31 -19.62
CA LEU A 263 -26.39 20.56 -20.80
C LEU A 263 -27.46 19.59 -21.31
N ASP A 264 -28.10 18.84 -20.41
CA ASP A 264 -29.12 17.86 -20.79
C ASP A 264 -30.28 18.45 -21.59
N PRO A 265 -30.93 19.56 -21.14
CA PRO A 265 -31.96 20.21 -21.93
C PRO A 265 -31.45 20.74 -23.29
N ALA A 266 -30.23 21.30 -23.32
CA ALA A 266 -29.64 21.81 -24.55
C ALA A 266 -29.38 20.69 -25.58
N LEU A 267 -28.79 19.56 -25.13
CA LEU A 267 -28.58 18.40 -25.97
C LEU A 267 -29.89 17.80 -26.45
N ARG A 268 -30.93 17.87 -25.63
CA ARG A 268 -32.28 17.40 -25.99
C ARG A 268 -32.86 18.21 -27.16
N LEU A 269 -32.79 19.53 -27.09
CA LEU A 269 -33.23 20.38 -28.19
C LEU A 269 -32.40 20.18 -29.46
N LEU A 270 -31.11 19.85 -29.32
CA LEU A 270 -30.21 19.64 -30.45
C LEU A 270 -30.40 18.26 -31.10
N PHE A 271 -30.52 17.18 -30.33
CA PHE A 271 -30.52 15.82 -30.87
C PHE A 271 -31.91 15.25 -31.11
N THR A 272 -32.97 15.72 -30.44
CA THR A 272 -34.32 15.23 -30.68
C THR A 272 -35.00 16.03 -31.81
N HIS A 273 -34.75 15.61 -33.03
CA HIS A 273 -35.38 16.20 -34.21
C HIS A 273 -36.75 15.58 -34.46
N VAL A 274 -37.74 16.42 -34.77
CA VAL A 274 -39.11 16.02 -35.06
C VAL A 274 -39.37 16.00 -36.57
N GLN A 275 -38.59 16.75 -37.36
CA GLN A 275 -38.70 16.84 -38.80
C GLN A 275 -37.66 15.95 -39.47
N ASN A 276 -38.10 15.27 -40.57
CA ASN A 276 -37.21 14.43 -41.34
C ASN A 276 -36.16 15.27 -42.05
N PHE A 277 -34.93 14.83 -42.02
CA PHE A 277 -33.85 15.39 -42.83
C PHE A 277 -34.11 15.07 -44.30
N ASN A 278 -33.79 16.02 -45.16
CA ASN A 278 -33.99 15.85 -46.62
C ASN A 278 -32.70 16.28 -47.34
N PHE A 279 -31.77 15.36 -47.50
CA PHE A 279 -30.50 15.59 -48.20
C PHE A 279 -30.14 14.39 -49.09
N ARG A 280 -29.24 14.62 -50.06
CA ARG A 280 -28.69 13.58 -50.95
C ARG A 280 -27.36 13.03 -50.39
N PRO A 281 -27.08 11.72 -50.44
CA PRO A 281 -27.81 10.65 -51.13
C PRO A 281 -28.96 10.07 -50.33
N PRO A 282 -30.01 9.53 -50.99
CA PRO A 282 -31.27 9.07 -50.33
C PRO A 282 -31.08 7.91 -49.36
N TRP A 283 -30.09 7.06 -49.56
CA TRP A 283 -29.80 5.96 -48.63
C TRP A 283 -29.25 6.46 -47.28
N LEU A 284 -28.37 7.48 -47.33
CA LEU A 284 -27.83 8.12 -46.12
C LEU A 284 -28.94 8.91 -45.40
N CYS A 285 -29.81 9.58 -46.15
CA CYS A 285 -30.97 10.28 -45.63
C CYS A 285 -31.91 9.32 -44.89
N ARG A 286 -32.18 8.10 -45.44
CA ARG A 286 -32.97 7.06 -44.76
C ARG A 286 -32.35 6.57 -43.47
N ILE A 287 -31.04 6.30 -43.49
CA ILE A 287 -30.30 5.87 -42.27
C ILE A 287 -30.33 6.99 -41.22
N THR A 288 -30.02 8.23 -41.61
CA THR A 288 -30.02 9.38 -40.69
C THR A 288 -31.43 9.62 -40.10
N ASN A 289 -32.49 9.55 -40.91
CA ASN A 289 -33.86 9.69 -40.42
C ASN A 289 -34.26 8.53 -39.50
N ALA A 290 -33.85 7.31 -39.79
CA ALA A 290 -34.14 6.15 -38.95
C ALA A 290 -33.39 6.25 -37.57
N VAL A 291 -32.16 6.77 -37.55
CA VAL A 291 -31.30 6.85 -36.37
C VAL A 291 -31.53 8.17 -35.63
N ALA A 292 -31.61 9.32 -36.32
CA ALA A 292 -31.61 10.64 -35.69
C ALA A 292 -33.03 11.21 -35.45
N VAL A 293 -34.04 10.83 -36.23
CA VAL A 293 -35.41 11.30 -36.01
C VAL A 293 -36.18 10.31 -35.15
N GLY A 294 -36.06 9.00 -35.37
CA GLY A 294 -36.71 7.93 -34.61
C GLY A 294 -38.20 8.15 -34.37
N THR A 295 -38.95 7.09 -34.17
CA THR A 295 -40.34 7.19 -33.71
C THR A 295 -40.34 7.03 -32.19
N ILE A 296 -40.95 7.97 -31.48
CA ILE A 296 -41.20 7.83 -30.05
C ILE A 296 -42.27 6.75 -29.89
N SER A 297 -41.83 5.57 -29.50
CA SER A 297 -42.73 4.43 -29.30
C SER A 297 -43.24 4.40 -27.86
N PRO A 298 -44.57 4.18 -27.67
CA PRO A 298 -45.13 4.01 -26.33
C PRO A 298 -44.40 2.90 -25.58
N GLU A 299 -44.14 3.12 -24.30
CA GLU A 299 -43.46 2.20 -23.42
C GLU A 299 -44.13 0.82 -23.36
N GLU A 300 -45.47 0.80 -23.46
CA GLU A 300 -46.30 -0.42 -23.49
C GLU A 300 -46.08 -1.28 -24.76
N LYS A 301 -45.60 -0.68 -25.86
CA LYS A 301 -45.30 -1.40 -27.11
C LYS A 301 -43.94 -2.03 -27.12
N HIS A 302 -43.04 -1.62 -26.22
CA HIS A 302 -41.69 -2.15 -26.11
C HIS A 302 -41.72 -3.62 -25.64
N PRO A 303 -41.14 -4.59 -26.36
CA PRO A 303 -41.28 -6.02 -26.06
C PRO A 303 -40.71 -6.43 -24.69
N ILE A 304 -39.61 -5.79 -24.25
CA ILE A 304 -38.97 -6.05 -22.95
C ILE A 304 -39.82 -5.41 -21.84
N SER A 305 -40.15 -4.11 -21.96
CA SER A 305 -40.96 -3.39 -20.98
C SER A 305 -42.31 -4.03 -20.78
N ARG A 306 -42.99 -4.46 -21.87
CA ARG A 306 -44.26 -5.20 -21.79
C ARG A 306 -44.16 -6.50 -21.00
N ARG A 307 -43.07 -7.28 -21.16
CA ARG A 307 -42.86 -8.50 -20.37
C ARG A 307 -42.63 -8.20 -18.91
N LEU A 308 -41.82 -7.20 -18.62
CA LEU A 308 -41.51 -6.74 -17.25
C LEU A 308 -42.77 -6.19 -16.57
N ILE A 309 -43.54 -5.31 -17.24
CA ILE A 309 -44.79 -4.76 -16.72
C ILE A 309 -45.80 -5.89 -16.42
N ARG A 310 -45.96 -6.84 -17.34
CA ARG A 310 -46.87 -8.01 -17.14
C ARG A 310 -46.45 -8.84 -15.92
N PHE A 311 -45.18 -8.96 -15.63
CA PHE A 311 -44.69 -9.67 -14.45
C PHE A 311 -44.82 -8.80 -13.17
N TYR A 312 -44.58 -7.52 -13.26
CA TYR A 312 -44.52 -6.58 -12.14
C TYR A 312 -45.93 -6.19 -11.66
N GLU A 313 -46.88 -5.96 -12.57
CA GLU A 313 -48.23 -5.49 -12.26
C GLU A 313 -48.98 -6.40 -11.27
N PRO A 314 -49.03 -7.74 -11.46
CA PRO A 314 -49.68 -8.63 -10.49
C PRO A 314 -48.98 -8.63 -9.14
N LEU A 315 -47.63 -8.50 -9.12
CA LEU A 315 -46.84 -8.45 -7.90
C LEU A 315 -47.13 -7.18 -7.08
N VAL A 316 -47.21 -6.03 -7.73
CA VAL A 316 -47.58 -4.75 -7.08
C VAL A 316 -49.00 -4.79 -6.58
N THR A 317 -49.92 -5.26 -7.40
CA THR A 317 -51.34 -5.39 -7.01
C THR A 317 -51.51 -6.31 -5.81
N TRP A 318 -50.80 -7.45 -5.78
CA TRP A 318 -50.80 -8.35 -4.64
C TRP A 318 -50.19 -7.66 -3.40
N SER A 319 -49.05 -6.94 -3.53
CA SER A 319 -48.40 -6.23 -2.44
C SER A 319 -49.31 -5.17 -1.83
N LEU A 320 -50.01 -4.39 -2.65
CA LEU A 320 -50.92 -3.36 -2.19
C LEU A 320 -52.18 -3.96 -1.52
N ARG A 321 -52.69 -5.10 -2.01
CA ARG A 321 -53.83 -5.80 -1.39
C ARG A 321 -53.48 -6.52 -0.10
N ARG A 322 -52.22 -6.92 0.07
CA ARG A 322 -51.72 -7.70 1.21
C ARG A 322 -50.58 -6.96 1.96
N GLN A 323 -50.73 -5.66 2.11
CA GLN A 323 -49.71 -4.77 2.68
C GLN A 323 -49.11 -5.26 4.02
N TRP A 324 -49.98 -5.81 4.92
CA TRP A 324 -49.53 -6.31 6.22
C TRP A 324 -48.66 -7.58 6.10
N TRP A 325 -48.93 -8.43 5.10
CA TRP A 325 -48.07 -9.59 4.82
C TRP A 325 -46.71 -9.16 4.28
N VAL A 326 -46.70 -8.17 3.42
CA VAL A 326 -45.44 -7.63 2.87
C VAL A 326 -44.62 -6.94 3.97
N ILE A 327 -45.24 -6.10 4.79
CA ILE A 327 -44.60 -5.44 5.93
C ILE A 327 -44.11 -6.47 6.94
N GLY A 328 -44.93 -7.45 7.31
CA GLY A 328 -44.56 -8.53 8.21
C GLY A 328 -43.43 -9.40 7.67
N GLY A 329 -43.43 -9.71 6.38
CA GLY A 329 -42.36 -10.43 5.69
C GLY A 329 -41.06 -9.64 5.68
N ALA A 330 -41.12 -8.32 5.40
CA ALA A 330 -39.95 -7.46 5.45
C ALA A 330 -39.35 -7.37 6.87
N LEU A 331 -40.23 -7.23 7.89
CA LEU A 331 -39.79 -7.19 9.28
C LEU A 331 -39.15 -8.54 9.70
N ALA A 332 -39.78 -9.67 9.29
CA ALA A 332 -39.20 -11.00 9.54
C ALA A 332 -37.83 -11.19 8.89
N LEU A 333 -37.64 -10.71 7.65
CA LEU A 333 -36.34 -10.71 7.00
C LEU A 333 -35.30 -9.89 7.77
N VAL A 334 -35.67 -8.69 8.24
CA VAL A 334 -34.77 -7.85 9.09
C VAL A 334 -34.37 -8.63 10.36
N LEU A 335 -35.37 -9.25 11.03
CA LEU A 335 -35.09 -10.02 12.26
C LEU A 335 -34.18 -11.23 12.00
N VAL A 336 -34.35 -11.93 10.88
CA VAL A 336 -33.47 -13.04 10.46
C VAL A 336 -32.06 -12.53 10.10
N THR A 337 -31.94 -11.32 9.61
CA THR A 337 -30.63 -10.73 9.26
C THR A 337 -29.78 -10.42 10.50
N LEU A 338 -30.39 -10.09 11.65
CA LEU A 338 -29.66 -9.76 12.87
C LEU A 338 -28.69 -10.88 13.34
N PRO A 339 -29.10 -12.15 13.47
CA PRO A 339 -28.18 -13.23 13.83
C PRO A 339 -27.15 -13.52 12.72
N VAL A 340 -27.49 -13.31 11.46
CA VAL A 340 -26.52 -13.44 10.36
C VAL A 340 -25.47 -12.34 10.45
N TYR A 341 -25.90 -11.11 10.71
CA TYR A 341 -24.99 -9.99 10.91
C TYR A 341 -24.02 -10.21 12.08
N SER A 342 -24.50 -10.76 13.21
CA SER A 342 -23.66 -11.05 14.36
C SER A 342 -22.59 -12.13 14.10
N GLN A 343 -22.77 -12.95 13.06
CA GLN A 343 -21.79 -13.96 12.63
C GLN A 343 -20.79 -13.45 11.60
N LEU A 344 -21.00 -12.25 11.05
CA LEU A 344 -20.03 -11.62 10.16
C LEU A 344 -18.79 -11.22 10.96
N GLY A 345 -17.62 -11.67 10.52
CA GLY A 345 -16.34 -11.23 11.07
C GLY A 345 -16.12 -9.74 10.79
N SER A 346 -15.37 -9.09 11.66
CA SER A 346 -14.93 -7.71 11.47
C SER A 346 -13.42 -7.67 11.33
N GLU A 347 -12.94 -6.94 10.34
CA GLU A 347 -11.51 -6.70 10.11
C GLU A 347 -11.28 -5.23 9.72
N PHE A 348 -10.07 -4.74 10.00
CA PHE A 348 -9.74 -3.34 9.72
C PHE A 348 -9.60 -3.07 8.22
N MET A 349 -8.91 -3.96 7.50
CA MET A 349 -8.73 -3.87 6.05
C MET A 349 -8.80 -5.26 5.44
N PRO A 350 -9.48 -5.42 4.29
CA PRO A 350 -9.44 -6.68 3.56
C PRO A 350 -8.02 -6.99 3.09
N PRO A 351 -7.68 -8.27 2.86
CA PRO A 351 -6.38 -8.65 2.33
C PRO A 351 -6.15 -8.00 0.97
N LEU A 352 -5.05 -7.25 0.84
CA LEU A 352 -4.64 -6.61 -0.41
C LEU A 352 -3.61 -7.50 -1.11
N GLU A 353 -3.81 -7.76 -2.40
CA GLU A 353 -2.80 -8.41 -3.23
C GLU A 353 -1.84 -7.36 -3.78
N GLU A 354 -0.67 -7.22 -3.17
CA GLU A 354 0.34 -6.24 -3.55
C GLU A 354 1.24 -6.72 -4.71
N GLY A 355 1.17 -8.02 -5.07
CA GLY A 355 2.08 -8.65 -6.04
C GLY A 355 3.48 -8.91 -5.50
N SER A 356 3.67 -8.71 -4.20
CA SER A 356 4.88 -8.99 -3.45
C SER A 356 4.52 -9.52 -2.07
N ILE A 357 5.43 -10.30 -1.48
CA ILE A 357 5.30 -10.84 -0.12
C ILE A 357 6.46 -10.30 0.69
N LEU A 358 6.23 -10.04 1.97
CA LEU A 358 7.25 -9.69 2.94
C LEU A 358 7.36 -10.82 3.96
N TYR A 359 8.50 -11.50 3.93
CA TYR A 359 8.86 -12.54 4.88
C TYR A 359 9.72 -11.94 5.98
N MET A 360 9.26 -12.04 7.22
CA MET A 360 9.89 -11.41 8.38
C MET A 360 10.09 -12.44 9.49
N PRO A 361 11.03 -13.38 9.33
CA PRO A 361 11.31 -14.35 10.37
C PRO A 361 12.03 -13.70 11.55
N SER A 362 11.81 -14.25 12.73
CA SER A 362 12.54 -13.90 13.95
C SER A 362 13.43 -15.05 14.37
N THR A 363 14.69 -14.73 14.64
CA THR A 363 15.67 -15.67 15.21
C THR A 363 15.79 -15.45 16.72
N MET A 364 16.55 -16.31 17.37
CA MET A 364 16.91 -16.07 18.77
C MET A 364 17.70 -14.77 18.91
N PRO A 365 17.42 -13.94 19.91
CA PRO A 365 18.23 -12.78 20.23
C PRO A 365 19.68 -13.19 20.50
N GLY A 366 20.64 -12.33 20.16
CA GLY A 366 22.07 -12.63 20.30
C GLY A 366 22.69 -13.42 19.14
N ILE A 367 21.94 -13.67 18.06
CA ILE A 367 22.51 -14.22 16.83
C ILE A 367 23.67 -13.33 16.33
N SER A 368 24.77 -13.95 15.91
CA SER A 368 25.88 -13.20 15.29
C SER A 368 25.50 -12.73 13.90
N ILE A 369 26.12 -11.63 13.44
CA ILE A 369 25.89 -11.13 12.09
C ILE A 369 26.22 -12.17 11.02
N THR A 370 27.28 -12.95 11.21
CA THR A 370 27.69 -14.03 10.29
C THR A 370 26.64 -15.12 10.19
N GLU A 371 26.05 -15.54 11.31
CA GLU A 371 24.98 -16.55 11.29
C GLU A 371 23.68 -15.97 10.73
N ALA A 372 23.36 -14.72 11.03
CA ALA A 372 22.20 -14.05 10.44
C ALA A 372 22.31 -13.95 8.91
N GLN A 373 23.50 -13.64 8.38
CA GLN A 373 23.76 -13.62 6.93
C GLN A 373 23.63 -15.02 6.30
N LYS A 374 24.21 -16.04 6.91
CA LYS A 374 24.09 -17.42 6.42
C LYS A 374 22.64 -17.89 6.40
N LEU A 375 21.92 -17.61 7.47
CA LEU A 375 20.50 -17.97 7.57
C LEU A 375 19.67 -17.24 6.53
N LEU A 376 19.91 -15.93 6.35
CA LEU A 376 19.28 -15.13 5.31
C LEU A 376 19.51 -15.72 3.92
N GLN A 377 20.77 -16.05 3.59
CA GLN A 377 21.13 -16.63 2.30
C GLN A 377 20.46 -17.98 2.06
N VAL A 378 20.35 -18.82 3.10
CA VAL A 378 19.65 -20.12 3.03
C VAL A 378 18.16 -19.92 2.79
N THR A 379 17.51 -19.07 3.56
CA THR A 379 16.07 -18.80 3.40
C THR A 379 15.74 -18.19 2.06
N ASP A 380 16.54 -17.23 1.58
CA ASP A 380 16.32 -16.55 0.31
C ASP A 380 16.52 -17.52 -0.88
N ARG A 381 17.49 -18.42 -0.80
CA ARG A 381 17.70 -19.47 -1.80
C ARG A 381 16.53 -20.46 -1.87
N ILE A 382 15.98 -20.87 -0.72
CA ILE A 382 14.82 -21.75 -0.67
C ILE A 382 13.61 -21.05 -1.31
N ILE A 383 13.36 -19.79 -0.96
CA ILE A 383 12.25 -18.97 -1.50
C ILE A 383 12.41 -18.78 -3.01
N LYS A 384 13.62 -18.49 -3.48
CA LYS A 384 13.92 -18.31 -4.91
C LYS A 384 13.66 -19.56 -5.73
N GLY A 385 13.70 -20.74 -5.13
CA GLY A 385 13.39 -22.02 -5.77
C GLY A 385 11.94 -22.18 -6.22
N PHE A 386 11.01 -21.37 -5.75
CA PHE A 386 9.60 -21.45 -6.14
C PHE A 386 9.36 -20.82 -7.52
N PRO A 387 8.62 -21.50 -8.43
CA PRO A 387 8.42 -21.03 -9.81
C PRO A 387 7.72 -19.68 -9.92
N GLU A 388 6.86 -19.34 -8.95
CA GLU A 388 6.09 -18.09 -8.88
C GLU A 388 6.95 -16.89 -8.47
N VAL A 389 8.14 -17.13 -7.90
CA VAL A 389 9.03 -16.07 -7.41
C VAL A 389 9.86 -15.50 -8.58
N ASP A 390 9.88 -14.19 -8.66
CA ASP A 390 10.72 -13.45 -9.61
C ASP A 390 12.06 -13.06 -8.99
N ARG A 391 12.02 -12.32 -7.86
CA ARG A 391 13.21 -11.87 -7.16
C ARG A 391 13.03 -11.99 -5.64
N VAL A 392 14.13 -12.15 -4.95
CA VAL A 392 14.20 -12.22 -3.50
C VAL A 392 15.31 -11.29 -3.02
N LEU A 393 14.97 -10.33 -2.18
CA LEU A 393 15.96 -9.47 -1.52
C LEU A 393 15.77 -9.56 -0.02
N GLY A 394 16.74 -10.13 0.64
CA GLY A 394 16.80 -10.20 2.08
C GLY A 394 17.73 -9.17 2.71
N LYS A 395 17.43 -8.75 3.94
CA LYS A 395 18.34 -8.00 4.78
C LYS A 395 18.33 -8.54 6.21
N ALA A 396 19.49 -8.53 6.86
CA ALA A 396 19.67 -8.82 8.27
C ALA A 396 20.01 -7.53 9.01
N GLY A 397 19.26 -7.24 10.08
CA GLY A 397 19.48 -6.06 10.90
C GLY A 397 18.90 -4.76 10.34
N ARG A 398 19.34 -3.64 10.91
CA ARG A 398 18.79 -2.31 10.67
C ARG A 398 19.40 -1.65 9.44
N ALA A 399 18.55 -1.09 8.61
CA ALA A 399 18.96 -0.11 7.61
C ALA A 399 19.29 1.24 8.27
N GLU A 400 20.26 1.98 7.73
CA GLU A 400 20.58 3.33 8.19
C GLU A 400 19.49 4.35 7.80
N THR A 401 18.26 4.09 8.25
CA THR A 401 17.11 5.00 8.07
C THR A 401 16.47 5.28 9.42
N SER A 402 15.87 6.47 9.56
CA SER A 402 15.12 6.84 10.78
C SER A 402 13.87 5.99 11.03
N THR A 403 13.43 5.24 10.04
CA THR A 403 12.15 4.49 10.07
C THR A 403 12.31 2.98 10.13
N ASP A 404 13.53 2.47 10.27
CA ASP A 404 13.79 1.03 10.39
C ASP A 404 14.29 0.65 11.80
N PRO A 405 13.42 0.13 12.67
CA PRO A 405 13.79 -0.25 14.04
C PRO A 405 14.28 -1.70 14.16
N ALA A 406 14.53 -2.41 13.04
CA ALA A 406 14.77 -3.85 13.05
C ALA A 406 16.06 -4.24 13.82
N PRO A 407 16.00 -5.09 14.85
CA PRO A 407 17.18 -5.67 15.45
C PRO A 407 17.82 -6.71 14.53
N LEU A 408 19.06 -7.13 14.82
CA LEU A 408 19.77 -8.15 14.03
C LEU A 408 19.04 -9.51 14.01
N SER A 409 18.33 -9.84 15.06
CA SER A 409 17.52 -11.07 15.15
C SER A 409 16.28 -11.06 14.24
N MET A 410 15.96 -9.95 13.63
CA MET A 410 14.87 -9.80 12.69
C MET A 410 15.41 -9.73 11.27
N LEU A 411 15.18 -10.80 10.52
CA LEU A 411 15.44 -10.82 9.09
C LEU A 411 14.23 -10.24 8.35
N GLU A 412 14.46 -9.64 7.23
CA GLU A 412 13.40 -9.04 6.40
C GLU A 412 13.70 -9.33 4.94
N THR A 413 12.84 -10.12 4.29
CA THR A 413 12.99 -10.53 2.89
C THR A 413 11.80 -10.05 2.08
N VAL A 414 12.05 -9.23 1.07
CA VAL A 414 11.06 -8.82 0.08
C VAL A 414 11.07 -9.80 -1.08
N ILE A 415 9.92 -10.41 -1.34
CA ILE A 415 9.72 -11.40 -2.40
C ILE A 415 8.84 -10.78 -3.47
N THR A 416 9.39 -10.57 -4.65
CA THR A 416 8.65 -10.10 -5.82
C THR A 416 8.13 -11.32 -6.59
N LEU A 417 6.85 -11.30 -6.94
CA LEU A 417 6.19 -12.41 -7.61
C LEU A 417 6.07 -12.14 -9.11
N LYS A 418 6.16 -13.19 -9.91
CA LYS A 418 5.87 -13.16 -11.34
C LYS A 418 4.38 -12.83 -11.59
N PRO A 419 4.00 -12.36 -12.78
CA PRO A 419 2.59 -12.19 -13.14
C PRO A 419 1.80 -13.49 -12.95
N LYS A 420 0.54 -13.39 -12.48
CA LYS A 420 -0.31 -14.57 -12.19
C LYS A 420 -0.47 -15.54 -13.38
N SER A 421 -0.32 -15.05 -14.62
CA SER A 421 -0.33 -15.89 -15.82
C SER A 421 0.85 -16.88 -15.91
N ALA A 422 1.92 -16.62 -15.19
CA ALA A 422 3.11 -17.48 -15.14
C ALA A 422 3.13 -18.42 -13.92
N TRP A 423 2.07 -18.41 -13.10
CA TRP A 423 1.95 -19.26 -11.92
C TRP A 423 1.49 -20.67 -12.28
N ARG A 424 1.81 -21.63 -11.42
CA ARG A 424 1.28 -23.00 -11.52
C ARG A 424 -0.26 -23.00 -11.53
N PRO A 425 -0.92 -23.91 -12.24
CA PRO A 425 -2.38 -23.99 -12.27
C PRO A 425 -2.98 -24.12 -10.86
N ASN A 426 -4.05 -23.37 -10.59
CA ASN A 426 -4.76 -23.33 -9.30
C ASN A 426 -3.92 -22.90 -8.09
N MET A 427 -2.75 -22.30 -8.32
CA MET A 427 -1.94 -21.70 -7.26
C MET A 427 -2.55 -20.36 -6.83
N THR A 428 -2.73 -20.19 -5.53
CA THR A 428 -3.11 -18.91 -4.91
C THR A 428 -1.96 -18.40 -4.06
N GLN A 429 -1.97 -17.11 -3.74
CA GLN A 429 -0.95 -16.53 -2.87
C GLN A 429 -0.92 -17.19 -1.49
N GLU A 430 -2.08 -17.58 -0.95
CA GLU A 430 -2.18 -18.28 0.33
C GLU A 430 -1.55 -19.66 0.30
N LYS A 431 -1.81 -20.43 -0.77
CA LYS A 431 -1.17 -21.74 -0.98
C LYS A 431 0.35 -21.61 -1.14
N LEU A 432 0.79 -20.59 -1.90
CA LEU A 432 2.20 -20.33 -2.09
C LEU A 432 2.89 -19.99 -0.75
N ILE A 433 2.28 -19.13 0.07
CA ILE A 433 2.79 -18.82 1.41
C ILE A 433 2.81 -20.07 2.29
N HIS A 434 1.81 -20.93 2.18
CA HIS A 434 1.77 -22.19 2.95
C HIS A 434 2.92 -23.13 2.55
N GLU A 435 3.14 -23.36 1.24
CA GLU A 435 4.25 -24.18 0.74
C GLU A 435 5.62 -23.59 1.15
N MET A 436 5.79 -22.27 1.03
CA MET A 436 7.02 -21.60 1.49
C MET A 436 7.21 -21.76 2.99
N ASN A 437 6.15 -21.62 3.78
CA ASN A 437 6.21 -21.77 5.22
C ASN A 437 6.60 -23.20 5.65
N GLU A 438 6.13 -24.22 4.95
CA GLU A 438 6.53 -25.61 5.18
C GLU A 438 8.01 -25.84 4.82
N ALA A 439 8.46 -25.28 3.70
CA ALA A 439 9.86 -25.41 3.27
C ALA A 439 10.85 -24.65 4.20
N LEU A 440 10.37 -23.66 4.94
CA LEU A 440 11.18 -22.81 5.83
C LEU A 440 11.01 -23.17 7.32
N GLN A 441 10.60 -24.40 7.65
CA GLN A 441 10.58 -24.90 9.01
C GLN A 441 12.00 -25.22 9.50
N LEU A 442 12.76 -24.17 9.79
CA LEU A 442 14.13 -24.28 10.29
C LEU A 442 14.18 -24.16 11.81
N PRO A 443 15.01 -24.97 12.52
CA PRO A 443 15.13 -24.87 13.97
C PRO A 443 15.57 -23.48 14.42
N GLY A 444 14.89 -22.93 15.43
CA GLY A 444 15.20 -21.62 15.99
C GLY A 444 14.72 -20.41 15.15
N LEU A 445 13.93 -20.66 14.10
CA LEU A 445 13.36 -19.63 13.23
C LEU A 445 11.84 -19.60 13.41
N ALA A 446 11.29 -18.46 13.78
CA ALA A 446 9.85 -18.23 13.83
C ALA A 446 9.42 -17.45 12.58
N ASN A 447 8.67 -18.11 11.71
CA ASN A 447 8.26 -17.53 10.42
C ASN A 447 7.15 -16.49 10.59
N GLY A 448 7.32 -15.31 9.98
CA GLY A 448 6.33 -14.26 9.86
C GLY A 448 6.07 -13.89 8.41
N TRP A 449 4.81 -13.87 7.99
CA TRP A 449 4.41 -13.56 6.62
C TRP A 449 3.43 -12.39 6.61
N THR A 450 3.76 -11.39 5.83
CA THR A 450 2.90 -10.22 5.59
C THR A 450 3.12 -9.69 4.18
N MET A 451 2.59 -8.53 3.89
CA MET A 451 2.85 -7.80 2.65
C MET A 451 3.54 -6.48 2.97
N PRO A 452 4.37 -5.93 2.07
CA PRO A 452 5.17 -4.74 2.36
C PRO A 452 4.37 -3.53 2.84
N ILE A 453 3.21 -3.24 2.23
CA ILE A 453 2.37 -2.11 2.63
C ILE A 453 1.57 -2.45 3.89
N LYS A 454 0.92 -3.62 3.89
CA LYS A 454 0.11 -4.07 5.03
C LYS A 454 0.94 -4.16 6.31
N GLY A 455 2.09 -4.85 6.27
CA GLY A 455 2.97 -4.98 7.42
C GLY A 455 3.45 -3.63 7.95
N ARG A 456 3.72 -2.66 7.05
CA ARG A 456 4.11 -1.31 7.46
C ARG A 456 2.97 -0.55 8.16
N ILE A 457 1.74 -0.68 7.67
CA ILE A 457 0.56 -0.06 8.30
C ILE A 457 0.34 -0.66 9.70
N GLU A 458 0.41 -1.99 9.83
CA GLU A 458 0.25 -2.70 11.11
C GLU A 458 1.34 -2.26 12.10
N MET A 459 2.61 -2.28 11.70
CA MET A 459 3.73 -1.86 12.55
C MET A 459 3.64 -0.40 13.01
N LEU A 460 3.16 0.50 12.17
CA LEU A 460 3.01 1.92 12.54
C LEU A 460 1.80 2.17 13.45
N SER A 461 0.76 1.36 13.35
CA SER A 461 -0.47 1.53 14.15
C SER A 461 -0.39 0.85 15.51
N THR A 462 0.21 -0.33 15.60
CA THR A 462 0.23 -1.16 16.82
C THR A 462 1.61 -1.35 17.43
N GLY A 463 2.68 -1.03 16.70
CA GLY A 463 4.06 -1.36 17.05
C GLY A 463 4.40 -2.85 16.88
N LEU A 464 3.46 -3.66 16.37
CA LEU A 464 3.59 -5.11 16.20
C LEU A 464 3.58 -5.50 14.74
N ARG A 465 4.22 -6.63 14.39
CA ARG A 465 4.35 -7.10 13.00
C ARG A 465 3.17 -7.96 12.55
N THR A 466 2.30 -8.29 13.46
CA THR A 466 1.17 -9.21 13.26
C THR A 466 -0.14 -8.48 13.51
N PRO A 467 -1.25 -8.91 12.86
CA PRO A 467 -2.57 -8.32 13.09
C PRO A 467 -3.04 -8.39 14.53
N VAL A 468 -2.60 -9.42 15.25
CA VAL A 468 -2.92 -9.63 16.68
C VAL A 468 -1.62 -9.70 17.45
N GLY A 469 -1.51 -8.90 18.49
CA GLY A 469 -0.37 -8.92 19.40
C GLY A 469 -0.82 -8.71 20.86
N ILE A 470 -0.13 -9.39 21.76
CA ILE A 470 -0.33 -9.27 23.19
C ILE A 470 0.88 -8.54 23.75
N LYS A 471 0.66 -7.41 24.39
CA LYS A 471 1.68 -6.67 25.13
C LYS A 471 1.60 -7.05 26.58
N ILE A 472 2.73 -7.49 27.14
CA ILE A 472 2.86 -7.90 28.54
C ILE A 472 3.76 -6.88 29.21
N SER A 473 3.22 -6.12 30.15
CA SER A 473 3.96 -5.10 30.87
C SER A 473 4.14 -5.45 32.34
N GLY A 474 5.29 -5.12 32.91
CA GLY A 474 5.59 -5.42 34.31
C GLY A 474 6.84 -4.73 34.81
N ALA A 475 7.21 -4.99 36.04
CA ALA A 475 8.40 -4.42 36.69
C ALA A 475 9.69 -5.23 36.43
N ASP A 476 9.56 -6.50 36.06
CA ASP A 476 10.69 -7.42 35.88
C ASP A 476 10.62 -8.12 34.50
N VAL A 477 11.69 -8.01 33.74
CA VAL A 477 11.81 -8.55 32.38
C VAL A 477 11.72 -10.08 32.36
N ASN A 478 12.28 -10.77 33.37
CA ASN A 478 12.26 -12.24 33.43
C ASN A 478 10.83 -12.76 33.66
N THR A 479 10.07 -12.09 34.51
CA THR A 479 8.66 -12.42 34.75
C THR A 479 7.82 -12.20 33.49
N ILE A 480 8.05 -11.11 32.75
CA ILE A 480 7.41 -10.82 31.46
C ILE A 480 7.69 -11.95 30.45
N GLU A 481 8.96 -12.39 30.35
CA GLU A 481 9.37 -13.47 29.44
C GLU A 481 8.72 -14.82 29.82
N GLN A 482 8.67 -15.14 31.09
CA GLN A 482 8.00 -16.37 31.58
C GLN A 482 6.51 -16.39 31.24
N ILE A 483 5.81 -15.29 31.46
CA ILE A 483 4.39 -15.14 31.07
C ILE A 483 4.23 -15.25 29.55
N GLY A 484 5.09 -14.58 28.78
CA GLY A 484 5.10 -14.67 27.34
C GLY A 484 5.25 -16.10 26.82
N THR A 485 6.17 -16.86 27.40
CA THR A 485 6.41 -18.27 27.07
C THR A 485 5.20 -19.15 27.40
N GLN A 486 4.54 -18.91 28.53
CA GLN A 486 3.31 -19.61 28.86
C GLN A 486 2.18 -19.32 27.84
N ILE A 487 1.99 -18.06 27.49
CA ILE A 487 1.01 -17.64 26.47
C ILE A 487 1.34 -18.29 25.12
N GLU A 488 2.61 -18.33 24.73
CA GLU A 488 3.08 -18.98 23.49
C GLU A 488 2.71 -20.47 23.44
N SER A 489 2.72 -21.16 24.59
CA SER A 489 2.35 -22.57 24.66
C SER A 489 0.84 -22.83 24.58
N ILE A 490 0.01 -21.88 24.99
CA ILE A 490 -1.46 -21.99 25.06
C ILE A 490 -2.15 -21.59 23.76
N LEU A 491 -1.70 -20.50 23.15
CA LEU A 491 -2.37 -19.89 21.99
C LEU A 491 -2.42 -20.73 20.70
N PRO A 492 -1.49 -21.66 20.40
CA PRO A 492 -1.62 -22.53 19.23
C PRO A 492 -2.89 -23.39 19.22
N ALA A 493 -3.46 -23.68 20.40
CA ALA A 493 -4.72 -24.42 20.52
C ALA A 493 -5.96 -23.59 20.09
N VAL A 494 -5.84 -22.28 19.95
CA VAL A 494 -6.95 -21.42 19.54
C VAL A 494 -7.16 -21.55 18.03
N LYS A 495 -8.37 -21.93 17.64
CA LYS A 495 -8.73 -22.10 16.22
C LYS A 495 -8.50 -20.83 15.42
N GLY A 496 -7.76 -20.94 14.32
CA GLY A 496 -7.41 -19.80 13.46
C GLY A 496 -6.02 -19.22 13.74
N THR A 497 -5.33 -19.69 14.77
CA THR A 497 -3.94 -19.30 15.03
C THR A 497 -3.01 -20.05 14.07
N ARG A 498 -2.18 -19.31 13.34
CA ARG A 498 -1.17 -19.89 12.43
C ARG A 498 0.15 -20.15 13.12
N SER A 499 0.64 -19.17 13.88
CA SER A 499 1.89 -19.24 14.64
C SER A 499 1.80 -18.28 15.82
N VAL A 500 2.52 -18.60 16.87
CA VAL A 500 2.67 -17.73 18.05
C VAL A 500 4.16 -17.63 18.34
N PHE A 501 4.62 -16.45 18.64
CA PHE A 501 5.99 -16.19 19.03
C PHE A 501 6.03 -15.14 20.13
N ALA A 502 6.56 -15.51 21.29
CA ALA A 502 6.85 -14.58 22.36
C ALA A 502 8.32 -14.11 22.24
N GLU A 503 8.54 -12.81 22.26
CA GLU A 503 9.91 -12.27 22.24
C GLU A 503 10.70 -12.78 23.45
N ARG A 504 11.95 -13.19 23.21
CA ARG A 504 12.91 -13.57 24.25
C ARG A 504 13.73 -12.35 24.61
N THR A 505 13.78 -12.01 25.86
CA THR A 505 14.46 -10.81 26.36
C THR A 505 15.81 -11.14 27.01
N GLY A 506 15.95 -12.33 27.58
CA GLY A 506 17.10 -12.73 28.38
C GLY A 506 18.31 -13.32 27.63
N SER A 507 18.36 -13.29 26.31
CA SER A 507 19.34 -14.03 25.49
C SER A 507 20.42 -13.17 24.81
N GLY A 508 20.58 -11.91 25.21
CA GLY A 508 21.73 -11.11 24.81
C GLY A 508 22.98 -11.54 25.62
N TYR A 509 24.13 -11.64 24.93
CA TYR A 509 25.41 -11.91 25.58
C TYR A 509 26.17 -10.61 25.78
N PHE A 510 26.68 -10.43 27.00
CA PHE A 510 27.47 -9.27 27.41
C PHE A 510 28.80 -9.72 27.99
N LEU A 511 29.78 -8.86 27.92
CA LEU A 511 31.05 -9.01 28.61
C LEU A 511 31.07 -8.03 29.78
N ASP A 512 31.03 -8.57 31.00
CA ASP A 512 31.11 -7.78 32.21
C ASP A 512 32.55 -7.75 32.71
N PHE A 513 33.00 -6.54 33.06
CA PHE A 513 34.31 -6.29 33.59
C PHE A 513 34.21 -5.98 35.11
N ASP A 514 34.54 -6.97 35.92
CA ASP A 514 34.59 -6.84 37.39
C ASP A 514 35.92 -6.23 37.77
N TRP A 515 35.93 -5.00 38.27
CA TRP A 515 37.11 -4.23 38.54
C TRP A 515 37.85 -4.68 39.80
N ASN A 516 39.17 -4.99 39.69
CA ASN A 516 40.05 -5.16 40.82
C ASN A 516 40.54 -3.79 41.32
N ARG A 517 39.76 -3.17 42.21
CA ARG A 517 40.05 -1.84 42.73
C ARG A 517 41.41 -1.70 43.44
N GLN A 518 41.91 -2.80 44.03
CA GLN A 518 43.22 -2.81 44.69
C GLN A 518 44.36 -2.72 43.66
N GLU A 519 44.27 -3.51 42.60
CA GLU A 519 45.26 -3.45 41.52
C GLU A 519 45.20 -2.13 40.76
N LEU A 520 44.01 -1.59 40.52
CA LEU A 520 43.86 -0.26 39.91
C LEU A 520 44.60 0.79 40.74
N ALA A 521 44.37 0.84 42.04
CA ALA A 521 45.03 1.77 42.94
C ALA A 521 46.55 1.57 42.96
N ARG A 522 47.02 0.30 42.92
CA ARG A 522 48.45 -0.05 42.90
C ARG A 522 49.17 0.52 41.68
N TYR A 523 48.49 0.57 40.53
CA TYR A 523 49.04 1.12 39.29
C TYR A 523 48.69 2.61 39.05
N GLY A 524 48.01 3.23 40.01
CA GLY A 524 47.57 4.62 39.94
C GLY A 524 46.49 4.89 38.91
N LEU A 525 45.71 3.87 38.54
CA LEU A 525 44.68 3.94 37.50
C LEU A 525 43.30 4.16 38.10
N SER A 526 42.54 5.01 37.48
CA SER A 526 41.08 5.12 37.68
C SER A 526 40.32 4.15 36.81
N ILE A 527 39.08 3.80 37.21
CA ILE A 527 38.19 3.02 36.38
C ILE A 527 37.96 3.68 35.02
N ALA A 528 37.82 5.01 34.98
CA ALA A 528 37.57 5.75 33.77
C ALA A 528 38.71 5.61 32.72
N GLU A 529 39.97 5.61 33.15
CA GLU A 529 41.12 5.41 32.26
C GLU A 529 41.14 4.02 31.65
N VAL A 530 40.87 2.98 32.44
CA VAL A 530 40.77 1.60 31.92
C VAL A 530 39.54 1.42 31.02
N GLN A 531 38.42 2.02 31.37
CA GLN A 531 37.21 2.02 30.55
C GLN A 531 37.43 2.68 29.19
N ALA A 532 38.20 3.77 29.13
CA ALA A 532 38.56 4.42 27.86
C ALA A 532 39.37 3.48 26.95
N VAL A 533 40.30 2.70 27.52
CA VAL A 533 41.07 1.70 26.75
C VAL A 533 40.13 0.58 26.24
N ILE A 534 39.21 0.10 27.07
CA ILE A 534 38.22 -0.93 26.64
C ILE A 534 37.35 -0.38 25.51
N SER A 535 36.83 0.84 25.68
CA SER A 535 35.97 1.48 24.67
C SER A 535 36.71 1.66 23.34
N SER A 536 37.96 2.09 23.36
CA SER A 536 38.75 2.31 22.14
C SER A 536 39.26 1.00 21.55
N ALA A 537 39.96 0.17 22.36
CA ALA A 537 40.65 -1.02 21.85
C ALA A 537 39.70 -2.16 21.50
N ILE A 538 38.65 -2.40 22.29
CA ILE A 538 37.70 -3.51 22.11
C ILE A 538 36.46 -3.05 21.37
N GLY A 539 35.82 -1.96 21.82
CA GLY A 539 34.59 -1.44 21.22
C GLY A 539 34.81 -0.76 19.87
N GLY A 540 35.89 0.01 19.80
CA GLY A 540 36.17 0.87 18.67
C GLY A 540 35.61 2.29 18.88
N GLU A 541 36.49 3.28 18.73
CA GLU A 541 36.15 4.70 18.91
C GLU A 541 36.27 5.47 17.59
N ASN A 542 35.27 6.28 17.30
CA ASN A 542 35.28 7.17 16.15
C ASN A 542 36.17 8.40 16.51
N VAL A 543 37.41 8.41 16.05
CA VAL A 543 38.38 9.47 16.34
C VAL A 543 38.16 10.73 15.50
N THR A 544 37.59 10.57 14.29
CA THR A 544 37.27 11.68 13.40
C THR A 544 36.27 11.23 12.33
N THR A 545 35.82 12.19 11.54
CA THR A 545 34.95 11.94 10.39
C THR A 545 35.57 12.64 9.17
N THR A 546 35.82 11.90 8.09
CA THR A 546 36.24 12.50 6.83
C THR A 546 35.04 13.08 6.09
N VAL A 547 35.29 14.14 5.33
CA VAL A 547 34.28 14.85 4.53
C VAL A 547 34.72 14.78 3.07
N GLU A 548 33.99 13.96 2.28
CA GLU A 548 34.28 13.78 0.86
C GLU A 548 33.05 14.26 0.04
N GLY A 549 33.09 15.53 -0.35
CA GLY A 549 31.93 16.16 -0.96
C GLY A 549 30.73 16.25 0.01
N ARG A 550 29.67 15.47 -0.25
CA ARG A 550 28.50 15.36 0.64
C ARG A 550 28.59 14.20 1.63
N GLU A 551 29.56 13.33 1.45
CA GLU A 551 29.72 12.10 2.22
C GLU A 551 30.46 12.36 3.52
N ARG A 552 30.19 11.55 4.52
CA ARG A 552 30.79 11.60 5.84
C ARG A 552 31.17 10.18 6.25
N TYR A 553 32.46 9.94 6.44
CA TYR A 553 32.98 8.63 6.82
C TYR A 553 33.61 8.71 8.20
N ASN A 554 33.14 7.89 9.11
CA ASN A 554 33.72 7.78 10.43
C ASN A 554 35.04 7.01 10.37
N VAL A 555 36.08 7.56 10.93
CA VAL A 555 37.36 6.88 11.13
C VAL A 555 37.32 6.22 12.50
N ASN A 556 37.17 4.90 12.51
CA ASN A 556 37.10 4.12 13.73
C ASN A 556 38.42 3.41 14.00
N VAL A 557 38.93 3.53 15.24
CA VAL A 557 40.15 2.88 15.69
C VAL A 557 39.83 1.81 16.71
N ARG A 558 40.31 0.58 16.47
CA ARG A 558 40.17 -0.55 17.38
C ARG A 558 41.23 -1.61 17.11
N TYR A 559 41.41 -2.55 18.03
CA TYR A 559 42.29 -3.69 17.82
C TYR A 559 41.78 -4.58 16.69
N GLN A 560 42.71 -5.24 15.98
CA GLN A 560 42.39 -6.28 15.02
C GLN A 560 41.57 -7.40 15.67
N ARG A 561 40.77 -8.10 14.87
CA ARG A 561 39.83 -9.13 15.35
C ARG A 561 40.53 -10.19 16.21
N ASP A 562 41.70 -10.65 15.81
CA ASP A 562 42.46 -11.71 16.50
C ASP A 562 42.85 -11.37 17.94
N PHE A 563 42.99 -10.07 18.25
CA PHE A 563 43.32 -9.59 19.60
C PHE A 563 42.10 -9.32 20.48
N ARG A 564 40.89 -9.56 19.97
CA ARG A 564 39.62 -9.33 20.69
C ARG A 564 38.55 -10.39 20.44
N SER A 565 38.91 -11.55 19.84
CA SER A 565 37.95 -12.58 19.43
C SER A 565 37.55 -13.54 20.55
N ASP A 566 38.35 -13.67 21.59
CA ASP A 566 38.08 -14.56 22.73
C ASP A 566 38.47 -13.92 24.07
N LEU A 567 37.99 -14.50 25.17
CA LEU A 567 38.26 -13.99 26.54
C LEU A 567 39.76 -13.92 26.84
N SER A 568 40.55 -14.89 26.42
CA SER A 568 41.99 -14.91 26.68
C SER A 568 42.73 -13.83 25.89
N ALA A 569 42.23 -13.46 24.71
CA ALA A 569 42.75 -12.33 23.95
C ALA A 569 42.41 -10.99 24.63
N LEU A 570 41.19 -10.87 25.16
CA LEU A 570 40.75 -9.66 25.88
C LEU A 570 41.54 -9.45 27.18
N GLU A 571 41.85 -10.51 27.93
CA GLU A 571 42.68 -10.43 29.13
C GLU A 571 44.07 -9.92 28.86
N ARG A 572 44.61 -10.10 27.65
CA ARG A 572 45.91 -9.64 27.21
C ARG A 572 45.94 -8.22 26.68
N VAL A 573 44.81 -7.55 26.52
CA VAL A 573 44.75 -6.12 26.14
C VAL A 573 45.58 -5.32 27.11
N LEU A 574 46.44 -4.46 26.58
CA LEU A 574 47.39 -3.68 27.38
C LEU A 574 46.82 -2.31 27.75
N VAL A 575 46.88 -2.01 29.02
CA VAL A 575 46.48 -0.71 29.60
C VAL A 575 47.74 0.01 30.11
N PRO A 576 48.02 1.23 29.67
CA PRO A 576 49.16 2.00 30.19
C PRO A 576 48.92 2.37 31.67
N ALA A 577 49.92 2.14 32.52
CA ALA A 577 49.88 2.60 33.91
C ALA A 577 49.96 4.14 33.97
N ALA A 578 49.58 4.73 35.10
CA ALA A 578 49.59 6.19 35.28
C ALA A 578 50.99 6.85 35.03
N ASP A 579 52.07 6.08 35.20
CA ASP A 579 53.43 6.55 34.91
C ASP A 579 53.80 6.55 33.41
N GLY A 580 52.92 6.02 32.55
CA GLY A 580 53.11 5.89 31.11
C GLY A 580 54.24 4.93 30.69
N LYS A 581 54.95 4.31 31.61
CA LYS A 581 56.12 3.46 31.34
C LYS A 581 55.81 1.97 31.32
N ARG A 582 54.79 1.59 32.05
CA ARG A 582 54.39 0.17 32.17
C ARG A 582 53.08 -0.11 31.45
N GLN A 583 53.04 -1.26 30.81
CA GLN A 583 51.84 -1.76 30.17
C GLN A 583 51.29 -2.93 31.01
N ILE A 584 50.03 -2.88 31.42
CA ILE A 584 49.39 -3.80 32.33
C ILE A 584 48.33 -4.59 31.57
N PRO A 585 48.38 -5.93 31.55
CA PRO A 585 47.31 -6.73 30.96
C PRO A 585 45.98 -6.47 31.67
N LEU A 586 44.90 -6.32 30.89
CA LEU A 586 43.56 -6.04 31.39
C LEU A 586 43.06 -7.09 32.41
N GLY A 587 43.40 -8.37 32.20
CA GLY A 587 43.07 -9.45 33.13
C GLY A 587 43.68 -9.32 34.54
N ARG A 588 44.68 -8.40 34.76
CA ARG A 588 45.16 -8.03 36.10
C ARG A 588 44.28 -6.97 36.76
N LEU A 589 43.65 -6.10 35.93
CA LEU A 589 42.86 -4.96 36.37
C LEU A 589 41.37 -5.27 36.51
N ALA A 590 40.89 -6.29 35.81
CA ALA A 590 39.51 -6.71 35.84
C ALA A 590 39.37 -8.24 35.60
N SER A 591 38.37 -8.83 36.16
CA SER A 591 37.90 -10.18 35.79
C SER A 591 36.84 -10.03 34.69
N ILE A 592 37.04 -10.71 33.57
CA ILE A 592 36.17 -10.66 32.43
C ILE A 592 35.23 -11.87 32.46
N LYS A 593 33.93 -11.64 32.45
CA LYS A 593 32.91 -12.69 32.52
C LYS A 593 31.89 -12.50 31.40
N THR A 594 31.41 -13.61 30.85
CA THR A 594 30.26 -13.57 29.97
C THR A 594 29.00 -13.55 30.85
N ALA A 595 28.15 -12.56 30.62
CA ALA A 595 26.85 -12.44 31.28
C ALA A 595 25.73 -12.55 30.23
N SER A 596 24.56 -13.02 30.67
CA SER A 596 23.34 -13.04 29.87
C SER A 596 22.41 -11.94 30.37
N GLY A 597 21.80 -11.22 29.44
CA GLY A 597 20.89 -10.13 29.75
C GLY A 597 19.97 -9.78 28.58
N PRO A 598 19.09 -8.79 28.75
CA PRO A 598 18.20 -8.37 27.68
C PRO A 598 18.99 -7.71 26.54
N ALA A 599 18.85 -8.25 25.34
CA ALA A 599 19.45 -7.67 24.14
C ALA A 599 18.82 -6.31 23.78
N MET A 600 17.56 -6.10 24.11
CA MET A 600 16.81 -4.86 23.96
C MET A 600 15.80 -4.72 25.08
N ILE A 601 15.75 -3.54 25.68
CA ILE A 601 14.74 -3.19 26.69
C ILE A 601 13.71 -2.29 26.04
N ARG A 602 12.46 -2.69 26.07
CA ARG A 602 11.33 -1.88 25.63
C ARG A 602 10.62 -1.27 26.83
N ASN A 603 10.16 -0.06 26.65
CA ASN A 603 9.36 0.66 27.64
C ASN A 603 8.16 1.29 26.93
N GLU A 604 6.98 1.10 27.49
CA GLU A 604 5.76 1.73 27.02
C GLU A 604 5.00 2.24 28.25
N ASP A 605 4.62 3.52 28.23
CA ASP A 605 3.94 4.21 29.35
C ASP A 605 4.69 4.12 30.71
N GLY A 606 6.02 4.06 30.68
CA GLY A 606 6.85 3.96 31.86
C GLY A 606 6.99 2.54 32.44
N LEU A 607 6.43 1.53 31.81
CA LEU A 607 6.53 0.14 32.19
C LEU A 607 7.41 -0.65 31.21
N LEU A 608 8.16 -1.62 31.71
CA LEU A 608 8.84 -2.59 30.86
C LEU A 608 7.81 -3.44 30.11
N THR A 609 8.06 -3.67 28.83
CA THR A 609 7.11 -4.38 27.95
C THR A 609 7.84 -5.41 27.12
#